data_691aff800bb62648108f4c0902911499
#
_entry.id   691aff800bb62648108f4c0902911499
#
_cell.length_a   1.000
_cell.length_b   1.000
_cell.length_c   1.000
_cell.angle_alpha   90.00
_cell.angle_beta   90.00
_cell.angle_gamma   90.00
#
_symmetry.space_group_name_H-M   'P 1'
#
loop_
_entity.id
_entity.type
_entity.pdbx_description
1 polymer ?
#
loop_
_entity_poly.entity_id
_entity_poly.type
_entity_poly.pdbx_seq_one_letter_code
_entity_poly.pdbx_strand_id
1 'polypeptide(L)'
;MYLSRAELDNMLELAKDGRWLGGNPPTGYKSVETVGSVTIDGKKRKARKLEVISEESEIVKLIYAKFLEFNSLTKTETYLIQNNCLTKTGKYFSRFAIKNILTNPVYLIADEIAWNYFEIKEVDIFSEQSEFNGQYGIMAYNKTSQQVGRANEIRDMKEWIIAVGKHKGIVNGHDWVEVQKLLEQNKSKSYRKPKSNVALLSGLIFCGKCGGYMRPKLSQRKNKDGELIYDYLCELKEKSKSQKCDMKRSNGNELDKLVCEEIKKLTEDKSAFTTMLKKEQKSLNINDASYQEKLKSLRKSKSDNEAKIKSLVLSLTQSENTPAHSYILQEINELDEKTKALQTQIKEYEDLAKTSVMSDTEFEGLADMLLSFAKS
;
A
#
# COMPACT_ATOMS: atom_id res chain seq x y z
N MET A 1 -11.67 8.25 -15.51
CA MET A 1 -13.12 8.11 -15.78
C MET A 1 -13.81 8.97 -14.73
N TYR A 2 -14.50 10.03 -15.11
CA TYR A 2 -15.23 10.89 -14.18
C TYR A 2 -16.61 10.27 -13.99
N LEU A 3 -17.03 10.16 -12.72
CA LEU A 3 -18.40 9.75 -12.37
C LEU A 3 -19.38 10.83 -12.86
N SER A 4 -20.53 10.41 -13.37
CA SER A 4 -21.62 11.32 -13.69
C SER A 4 -22.22 11.93 -12.40
N ARG A 5 -22.92 13.06 -12.50
CA ARG A 5 -23.56 13.72 -11.35
C ARG A 5 -24.54 12.79 -10.64
N ALA A 6 -25.33 12.05 -11.41
CA ALA A 6 -26.28 11.08 -10.86
C ALA A 6 -25.61 9.92 -10.10
N GLU A 7 -24.41 9.48 -10.54
CA GLU A 7 -23.64 8.46 -9.83
C GLU A 7 -23.07 8.98 -8.52
N LEU A 8 -22.60 10.23 -8.50
CA LEU A 8 -22.14 10.89 -7.28
C LEU A 8 -23.28 11.06 -6.28
N ASP A 9 -24.46 11.47 -6.72
CA ASP A 9 -25.65 11.63 -5.88
C ASP A 9 -26.09 10.28 -5.29
N ASN A 10 -26.09 9.21 -6.09
CA ASN A 10 -26.40 7.86 -5.61
C ASN A 10 -25.36 7.32 -4.61
N MET A 11 -24.08 7.56 -4.87
CA MET A 11 -23.02 7.20 -3.91
C MET A 11 -23.15 7.98 -2.60
N LEU A 12 -23.60 9.24 -2.66
CA LEU A 12 -23.84 10.06 -1.49
C LEU A 12 -24.98 9.50 -0.65
N GLU A 13 -26.10 9.12 -1.25
CA GLU A 13 -27.23 8.49 -0.54
C GLU A 13 -26.83 7.16 0.12
N LEU A 14 -26.06 6.34 -0.58
CA LEU A 14 -25.55 5.09 -0.01
C LEU A 14 -24.55 5.33 1.14
N ALA A 15 -23.77 6.41 1.06
CA ALA A 15 -22.87 6.83 2.12
C ALA A 15 -23.63 7.25 3.39
N LYS A 16 -24.71 8.02 3.23
CA LYS A 16 -25.62 8.42 4.32
C LYS A 16 -26.26 7.23 5.01
N ASP A 17 -26.54 6.14 4.28
CA ASP A 17 -27.07 4.87 4.82
C ASP A 17 -25.97 3.96 5.45
N GLY A 18 -24.74 4.44 5.61
CA GLY A 18 -23.64 3.73 6.24
C GLY A 18 -23.17 2.48 5.50
N ARG A 19 -23.42 2.37 4.19
CA ARG A 19 -23.07 1.18 3.39
C ARG A 19 -21.61 1.19 2.97
N TRP A 20 -20.99 0.03 2.93
CA TRP A 20 -19.67 -0.13 2.32
C TRP A 20 -19.76 0.01 0.80
N LEU A 21 -19.15 1.08 0.27
CA LEU A 21 -19.21 1.41 -1.17
C LEU A 21 -18.20 0.63 -2.02
N GLY A 22 -17.39 -0.23 -1.42
CA GLY A 22 -16.40 -1.05 -2.13
C GLY A 22 -14.96 -0.59 -1.92
N GLY A 23 -14.06 -1.15 -2.71
CA GLY A 23 -12.62 -0.95 -2.58
C GLY A 23 -11.94 -2.03 -1.72
N ASN A 24 -10.64 -1.83 -1.42
CA ASN A 24 -9.89 -2.75 -0.58
C ASN A 24 -10.36 -2.66 0.88
N PRO A 25 -10.82 -3.78 1.50
CA PRO A 25 -11.22 -3.77 2.90
C PRO A 25 -10.05 -3.35 3.80
N PRO A 26 -10.30 -2.53 4.83
CA PRO A 26 -9.29 -2.18 5.81
C PRO A 26 -8.76 -3.42 6.56
N THR A 27 -7.55 -3.33 7.11
CA THR A 27 -7.00 -4.38 8.00
C THR A 27 -8.01 -4.68 9.11
N GLY A 28 -8.24 -5.95 9.43
CA GLY A 28 -9.26 -6.36 10.40
C GLY A 28 -10.62 -6.70 9.79
N TYR A 29 -10.81 -6.41 8.50
CA TYR A 29 -12.09 -6.65 7.82
C TYR A 29 -11.92 -7.38 6.48
N LYS A 30 -12.95 -8.15 6.12
CA LYS A 30 -13.21 -8.66 4.77
C LYS A 30 -14.53 -8.09 4.25
N SER A 31 -14.65 -8.00 2.92
CA SER A 31 -15.90 -7.59 2.27
C SER A 31 -16.72 -8.82 1.94
N VAL A 32 -17.93 -8.90 2.43
CA VAL A 32 -18.88 -10.00 2.18
C VAL A 32 -20.12 -9.47 1.47
N GLU A 33 -20.74 -10.33 0.65
CA GLU A 33 -21.99 -10.02 -0.02
C GLU A 33 -23.15 -10.07 0.98
N THR A 34 -24.12 -9.17 0.80
CA THR A 34 -25.37 -9.15 1.59
C THR A 34 -26.57 -9.34 0.68
N VAL A 35 -27.70 -9.69 1.28
CA VAL A 35 -28.98 -9.74 0.57
C VAL A 35 -29.34 -8.32 0.12
N GLY A 36 -29.55 -8.12 -1.17
CA GLY A 36 -29.93 -6.86 -1.78
C GLY A 36 -28.99 -6.46 -2.94
N SER A 37 -29.47 -5.58 -3.77
CA SER A 37 -28.68 -5.02 -4.88
C SER A 37 -28.59 -3.51 -4.74
N VAL A 38 -27.44 -2.98 -5.11
CA VAL A 38 -27.16 -1.55 -5.19
C VAL A 38 -26.87 -1.21 -6.64
N THR A 39 -27.47 -0.16 -7.15
CA THR A 39 -27.16 0.32 -8.50
C THR A 39 -25.96 1.27 -8.43
N ILE A 40 -24.83 0.86 -9.00
CA ILE A 40 -23.62 1.68 -9.13
C ILE A 40 -23.24 1.68 -10.61
N ASP A 41 -22.98 2.85 -11.17
CA ASP A 41 -22.67 3.04 -12.61
C ASP A 41 -23.75 2.46 -13.54
N GLY A 42 -25.03 2.62 -13.18
CA GLY A 42 -26.16 2.05 -13.94
C GLY A 42 -26.26 0.53 -13.92
N LYS A 43 -25.37 -0.16 -13.22
CA LYS A 43 -25.36 -1.63 -13.10
C LYS A 43 -25.82 -2.06 -11.71
N LYS A 44 -26.74 -3.00 -11.65
CA LYS A 44 -27.11 -3.66 -10.39
C LYS A 44 -25.93 -4.49 -9.90
N ARG A 45 -25.39 -4.14 -8.75
CA ARG A 45 -24.35 -4.91 -8.04
C ARG A 45 -24.91 -5.43 -6.73
N LYS A 46 -24.42 -6.57 -6.27
CA LYS A 46 -24.77 -7.08 -4.95
C LYS A 46 -24.28 -6.13 -3.88
N ALA A 47 -25.11 -5.81 -2.91
CA ALA A 47 -24.70 -5.00 -1.76
C ALA A 47 -23.61 -5.74 -0.97
N ARG A 48 -22.65 -5.01 -0.43
CA ARG A 48 -21.53 -5.55 0.35
C ARG A 48 -21.46 -4.88 1.71
N LYS A 49 -21.02 -5.64 2.72
CA LYS A 49 -20.69 -5.12 4.05
C LYS A 49 -19.30 -5.58 4.48
N LEU A 50 -18.75 -4.92 5.47
CA LEU A 50 -17.53 -5.36 6.12
C LEU A 50 -17.86 -6.37 7.23
N GLU A 51 -17.05 -7.42 7.32
CA GLU A 51 -17.12 -8.42 8.38
C GLU A 51 -15.75 -8.54 9.04
N VAL A 52 -15.72 -8.65 10.37
CA VAL A 52 -14.50 -8.70 11.16
C VAL A 52 -13.75 -10.01 10.92
N ILE A 53 -12.43 -9.92 10.72
CA ILE A 53 -11.50 -11.05 10.73
C ILE A 53 -10.84 -11.07 12.12
N SER A 54 -11.10 -12.09 12.92
CA SER A 54 -10.66 -12.15 14.32
C SER A 54 -9.17 -11.91 14.50
N GLU A 55 -8.31 -12.63 13.76
CA GLU A 55 -6.86 -12.52 13.87
C GLU A 55 -6.35 -11.12 13.53
N GLU A 56 -6.87 -10.51 12.47
CA GLU A 56 -6.47 -9.17 12.07
C GLU A 56 -7.03 -8.09 13.00
N SER A 57 -8.22 -8.30 13.56
CA SER A 57 -8.82 -7.37 14.52
C SER A 57 -8.02 -7.28 15.81
N GLU A 58 -7.41 -8.39 16.25
CA GLU A 58 -6.52 -8.37 17.41
C GLU A 58 -5.24 -7.55 17.13
N ILE A 59 -4.72 -7.58 15.90
CA ILE A 59 -3.60 -6.70 15.51
C ILE A 59 -4.02 -5.23 15.56
N VAL A 60 -5.24 -4.91 15.09
CA VAL A 60 -5.76 -3.53 15.18
C VAL A 60 -5.88 -3.08 16.64
N LYS A 61 -6.49 -3.90 17.51
CA LYS A 61 -6.57 -3.61 18.96
C LYS A 61 -5.19 -3.41 19.59
N LEU A 62 -4.23 -4.27 19.23
CA LEU A 62 -2.85 -4.16 19.69
C LEU A 62 -2.20 -2.83 19.26
N ILE A 63 -2.44 -2.39 18.02
CA ILE A 63 -1.94 -1.10 17.51
C ILE A 63 -2.48 0.05 18.35
N TYR A 64 -3.78 0.08 18.66
CA TYR A 64 -4.40 1.10 19.51
C TYR A 64 -3.83 1.05 20.94
N ALA A 65 -3.81 -0.11 21.56
CA ALA A 65 -3.28 -0.29 22.92
C ALA A 65 -1.82 0.18 23.03
N LYS A 66 -0.96 -0.21 22.07
CA LYS A 66 0.45 0.18 22.09
C LYS A 66 0.68 1.64 21.72
N PHE A 67 -0.16 2.22 20.92
CA PHE A 67 -0.07 3.66 20.67
C PHE A 67 -0.50 4.48 21.89
N LEU A 68 -1.56 4.10 22.59
CA LEU A 68 -1.98 4.71 23.86
C LEU A 68 -0.88 4.59 24.93
N GLU A 69 -0.24 3.41 25.04
CA GLU A 69 0.87 3.19 25.98
C GLU A 69 2.11 4.05 25.68
N PHE A 70 2.51 4.11 24.40
CA PHE A 70 3.79 4.75 24.03
C PHE A 70 3.66 6.20 23.62
N ASN A 71 2.48 6.66 23.26
CA ASN A 71 2.21 7.96 22.64
C ASN A 71 3.20 8.29 21.49
N SER A 72 3.58 7.29 20.71
CA SER A 72 4.60 7.42 19.67
C SER A 72 4.44 6.42 18.55
N LEU A 73 4.17 6.89 17.32
CA LEU A 73 4.12 6.04 16.12
C LEU A 73 5.42 5.26 15.90
N THR A 74 6.58 5.86 16.21
CA THR A 74 7.88 5.19 16.05
C THR A 74 8.07 4.05 17.05
N LYS A 75 7.67 4.23 18.31
CA LYS A 75 7.75 3.17 19.32
C LYS A 75 6.76 2.04 18.99
N THR A 76 5.56 2.38 18.55
CA THR A 76 4.56 1.41 18.09
C THR A 76 5.07 0.60 16.89
N GLU A 77 5.64 1.26 15.86
CA GLU A 77 6.28 0.58 14.71
C GLU A 77 7.37 -0.39 15.19
N THR A 78 8.26 0.06 16.09
CA THR A 78 9.33 -0.78 16.65
C THR A 78 8.76 -2.01 17.35
N TYR A 79 7.75 -1.84 18.18
CA TYR A 79 7.11 -2.94 18.90
C TYR A 79 6.51 -3.99 17.96
N LEU A 80 5.75 -3.53 16.94
CA LEU A 80 5.14 -4.44 15.96
C LEU A 80 6.18 -5.22 15.16
N ILE A 81 7.29 -4.59 14.78
CA ILE A 81 8.41 -5.26 14.09
C ILE A 81 9.05 -6.30 14.99
N GLN A 82 9.32 -5.98 16.25
CA GLN A 82 9.93 -6.88 17.22
C GLN A 82 9.07 -8.13 17.46
N ASN A 83 7.75 -7.97 17.49
CA ASN A 83 6.79 -9.05 17.72
C ASN A 83 6.30 -9.72 16.42
N ASN A 84 6.94 -9.47 15.28
CA ASN A 84 6.56 -10.04 13.97
C ASN A 84 5.10 -9.82 13.56
N CYS A 85 4.49 -8.71 13.98
CA CYS A 85 3.17 -8.34 13.50
C CYS A 85 3.28 -7.87 12.05
N LEU A 86 2.65 -8.61 11.13
CA LEU A 86 2.72 -8.37 9.69
C LEU A 86 1.36 -7.91 9.14
N THR A 87 1.41 -7.17 8.04
CA THR A 87 0.23 -6.82 7.24
C THR A 87 -0.30 -8.04 6.48
N LYS A 88 -1.50 -7.95 5.90
CA LYS A 88 -2.07 -8.97 4.99
C LYS A 88 -1.11 -9.41 3.87
N THR A 89 -0.19 -8.55 3.46
CA THR A 89 0.79 -8.82 2.40
C THR A 89 2.15 -9.31 2.92
N GLY A 90 2.24 -9.69 4.21
CA GLY A 90 3.46 -10.19 4.82
C GLY A 90 4.54 -9.13 5.07
N LYS A 91 4.22 -7.85 4.99
CA LYS A 91 5.15 -6.73 5.23
C LYS A 91 5.00 -6.18 6.65
N TYR A 92 6.05 -5.55 7.18
CA TYR A 92 5.96 -4.82 8.45
C TYR A 92 5.10 -3.56 8.30
N PHE A 93 4.35 -3.24 9.36
CA PHE A 93 3.59 -1.99 9.42
C PHE A 93 4.53 -0.79 9.44
N SER A 94 4.35 0.13 8.50
CA SER A 94 5.04 1.43 8.53
C SER A 94 4.28 2.41 9.43
N ARG A 95 4.97 3.46 9.90
CA ARG A 95 4.32 4.55 10.67
C ARG A 95 3.14 5.17 9.95
N PHE A 96 3.20 5.25 8.61
CA PHE A 96 2.09 5.75 7.80
C PHE A 96 0.89 4.79 7.85
N ALA A 97 1.12 3.48 7.71
CA ALA A 97 0.06 2.48 7.82
C ALA A 97 -0.57 2.46 9.22
N ILE A 98 0.26 2.52 10.27
CA ILE A 98 -0.20 2.62 11.66
C ILE A 98 -1.07 3.87 11.84
N LYS A 99 -0.62 5.04 11.38
CA LYS A 99 -1.39 6.28 11.47
C LYS A 99 -2.72 6.16 10.74
N ASN A 100 -2.74 5.57 9.55
CA ASN A 100 -3.97 5.37 8.78
C ASN A 100 -4.97 4.47 9.53
N ILE A 101 -4.50 3.43 10.23
CA ILE A 101 -5.35 2.59 11.08
C ILE A 101 -5.91 3.44 12.24
N LEU A 102 -5.05 4.15 12.96
CA LEU A 102 -5.43 4.94 14.13
C LEU A 102 -6.39 6.10 13.83
N THR A 103 -6.36 6.63 12.61
CA THR A 103 -7.22 7.76 12.20
C THR A 103 -8.47 7.35 11.43
N ASN A 104 -8.65 6.06 11.14
CA ASN A 104 -9.79 5.63 10.33
C ASN A 104 -11.02 5.33 11.20
N PRO A 105 -12.13 6.08 11.05
CA PRO A 105 -13.34 5.86 11.83
C PRO A 105 -13.99 4.47 11.65
N VAL A 106 -13.65 3.73 10.62
CA VAL A 106 -14.19 2.37 10.40
C VAL A 106 -13.95 1.42 11.57
N TYR A 107 -12.94 1.67 12.38
CA TYR A 107 -12.64 0.86 13.57
C TYR A 107 -13.43 1.28 14.79
N LEU A 108 -13.96 2.50 14.81
CA LEU A 108 -14.67 3.10 15.93
C LEU A 108 -16.05 2.46 16.10
N ILE A 109 -16.38 2.08 17.33
CA ILE A 109 -17.72 1.68 17.72
C ILE A 109 -18.60 2.93 17.80
N ALA A 110 -19.76 2.89 17.20
CA ALA A 110 -20.76 3.96 17.27
C ALA A 110 -21.41 3.97 18.67
N ASP A 111 -20.75 4.60 19.63
CA ASP A 111 -21.21 4.84 20.99
C ASP A 111 -21.46 6.34 21.25
N GLU A 112 -21.97 6.69 22.42
CA GLU A 112 -22.25 8.06 22.81
C GLU A 112 -21.01 8.97 22.78
N ILE A 113 -19.84 8.43 23.10
CA ILE A 113 -18.57 9.19 23.06
C ILE A 113 -18.19 9.53 21.62
N ALA A 114 -18.42 8.60 20.70
CA ALA A 114 -18.20 8.81 19.27
C ALA A 114 -19.14 9.89 18.71
N TRP A 115 -20.44 9.85 19.09
CA TRP A 115 -21.40 10.89 18.72
C TRP A 115 -20.93 12.28 19.18
N ASN A 116 -20.68 12.45 20.47
CA ASN A 116 -20.24 13.71 21.05
C ASN A 116 -18.95 14.24 20.40
N TYR A 117 -18.03 13.34 20.03
CA TYR A 117 -16.79 13.75 19.36
C TYR A 117 -17.05 14.36 17.99
N PHE A 118 -17.88 13.73 17.15
CA PHE A 118 -18.19 14.24 15.82
C PHE A 118 -19.07 15.49 15.87
N GLU A 119 -19.98 15.59 16.81
CA GLU A 119 -20.80 16.79 17.06
C GLU A 119 -19.91 18.01 17.41
N ILE A 120 -18.97 17.84 18.35
CA ILE A 120 -18.00 18.90 18.73
C ILE A 120 -17.11 19.31 17.54
N LYS A 121 -16.82 18.38 16.64
CA LYS A 121 -16.04 18.66 15.43
C LYS A 121 -16.86 19.24 14.28
N GLU A 122 -18.15 19.46 14.47
CA GLU A 122 -19.09 20.00 13.46
C GLU A 122 -19.08 19.18 12.15
N VAL A 123 -19.09 17.86 12.29
CA VAL A 123 -19.11 16.92 11.17
C VAL A 123 -20.54 16.61 10.76
N ASP A 124 -20.81 16.42 9.47
CA ASP A 124 -22.13 16.00 8.99
C ASP A 124 -22.44 14.55 9.41
N ILE A 125 -23.31 14.37 10.42
CA ILE A 125 -23.76 13.06 10.91
C ILE A 125 -25.13 12.77 10.31
N PHE A 126 -25.26 11.68 9.56
CA PHE A 126 -26.49 11.29 8.87
C PHE A 126 -27.30 10.20 9.59
N SER A 127 -26.76 9.58 10.64
CA SER A 127 -27.49 8.67 11.51
C SER A 127 -28.04 9.42 12.73
N GLU A 128 -29.13 8.94 13.28
CA GLU A 128 -29.69 9.50 14.51
C GLU A 128 -28.83 9.15 15.74
N GLN A 129 -28.85 10.00 16.76
CA GLN A 129 -28.11 9.75 18.00
C GLN A 129 -28.44 8.38 18.64
N SER A 130 -29.68 7.95 18.53
CA SER A 130 -30.18 6.65 19.03
C SER A 130 -29.47 5.45 18.39
N GLU A 131 -28.92 5.60 17.19
CA GLU A 131 -28.18 4.54 16.49
C GLU A 131 -26.75 4.37 17.04
N PHE A 132 -26.25 5.36 17.78
CA PHE A 132 -24.94 5.28 18.44
C PHE A 132 -25.03 4.48 19.76
N ASN A 133 -25.55 3.29 19.67
CA ASN A 133 -25.87 2.38 20.80
C ASN A 133 -24.77 1.34 21.07
N GLY A 134 -23.62 1.44 20.45
CA GLY A 134 -22.49 0.52 20.66
C GLY A 134 -22.54 -0.79 19.87
N GLN A 135 -23.54 -1.02 19.02
CA GLN A 135 -23.71 -2.29 18.29
C GLN A 135 -22.88 -2.35 16.99
N TYR A 136 -22.73 -1.23 16.32
CA TYR A 136 -22.11 -1.13 15.01
C TYR A 136 -20.88 -0.22 15.02
N GLY A 137 -20.12 -0.27 13.94
CA GLY A 137 -19.00 0.63 13.70
C GLY A 137 -19.44 1.85 12.89
N ILE A 138 -18.51 2.78 12.67
CA ILE A 138 -18.76 4.03 11.95
C ILE A 138 -18.22 3.95 10.53
N MET A 139 -18.99 4.42 9.57
CA MET A 139 -18.56 4.69 8.22
C MET A 139 -18.31 6.18 8.03
N ALA A 140 -17.19 6.50 7.37
CA ALA A 140 -16.81 7.86 7.05
C ALA A 140 -16.48 7.98 5.56
N TYR A 141 -17.09 8.93 4.88
CA TYR A 141 -16.94 9.20 3.46
C TYR A 141 -16.46 10.63 3.23
N ASN A 142 -16.15 10.95 1.97
CA ASN A 142 -15.62 12.25 1.57
C ASN A 142 -14.34 12.68 2.31
N LYS A 143 -13.57 11.70 2.80
CA LYS A 143 -12.36 11.93 3.61
C LYS A 143 -11.18 12.47 2.82
N THR A 144 -11.14 12.25 1.51
CA THR A 144 -10.00 12.58 0.66
C THR A 144 -10.42 13.31 -0.60
N SER A 145 -9.61 14.29 -0.99
CA SER A 145 -9.68 14.94 -2.30
C SER A 145 -8.69 14.29 -3.26
N GLN A 146 -9.17 13.91 -4.43
CA GLN A 146 -8.34 13.31 -5.49
C GLN A 146 -8.19 14.30 -6.63
N GLN A 147 -6.96 14.69 -6.95
CA GLN A 147 -6.63 15.49 -8.10
C GLN A 147 -5.71 14.70 -9.03
N VAL A 148 -5.96 14.77 -10.33
CA VAL A 148 -5.12 14.10 -11.34
C VAL A 148 -3.67 14.62 -11.23
N GLY A 149 -2.72 13.70 -11.12
CA GLY A 149 -1.28 14.03 -11.03
C GLY A 149 -0.79 14.53 -9.67
N ARG A 150 -1.65 14.53 -8.64
CA ARG A 150 -1.28 14.89 -7.27
C ARG A 150 -1.58 13.76 -6.29
N ALA A 151 -0.87 13.77 -5.15
CA ALA A 151 -1.20 12.86 -4.04
C ALA A 151 -2.57 13.21 -3.46
N ASN A 152 -3.32 12.19 -3.01
CA ASN A 152 -4.59 12.40 -2.34
C ASN A 152 -4.38 13.23 -1.05
N GLU A 153 -5.14 14.29 -0.90
CA GLU A 153 -5.15 15.14 0.30
C GLU A 153 -6.32 14.76 1.21
N ILE A 154 -6.07 14.74 2.51
CA ILE A 154 -7.13 14.53 3.51
C ILE A 154 -7.91 15.82 3.62
N ARG A 155 -9.24 15.76 3.44
CA ARG A 155 -10.16 16.91 3.63
C ARG A 155 -10.29 17.28 5.08
N ASP A 156 -10.75 18.49 5.33
CA ASP A 156 -11.17 18.88 6.67
C ASP A 156 -12.26 17.91 7.18
N MET A 157 -12.22 17.60 8.48
CA MET A 157 -13.16 16.66 9.06
C MET A 157 -14.61 17.16 8.96
N LYS A 158 -14.84 18.47 8.93
CA LYS A 158 -16.16 19.09 8.72
C LYS A 158 -16.80 18.75 7.37
N GLU A 159 -15.98 18.39 6.37
CA GLU A 159 -16.46 17.94 5.06
C GLU A 159 -16.78 16.44 5.00
N TRP A 160 -16.47 15.70 6.08
CA TRP A 160 -16.71 14.27 6.10
C TRP A 160 -18.20 13.98 6.29
N ILE A 161 -18.64 12.86 5.74
CA ILE A 161 -19.98 12.31 5.93
C ILE A 161 -19.83 11.13 6.88
N ILE A 162 -20.46 11.21 8.04
CA ILE A 162 -20.44 10.16 9.05
C ILE A 162 -21.80 9.50 9.13
N ALA A 163 -21.81 8.17 9.12
CA ALA A 163 -23.02 7.37 9.35
C ALA A 163 -22.67 6.11 10.15
N VAL A 164 -23.64 5.58 10.89
CA VAL A 164 -23.50 4.28 11.54
C VAL A 164 -23.47 3.20 10.47
N GLY A 165 -22.41 2.41 10.45
CA GLY A 165 -22.18 1.36 9.46
C GLY A 165 -22.98 0.08 9.75
N LYS A 166 -22.93 -0.86 8.80
CA LYS A 166 -23.54 -2.19 8.94
C LYS A 166 -22.51 -3.27 9.33
N HIS A 167 -21.41 -2.86 9.92
CA HIS A 167 -20.30 -3.70 10.39
C HIS A 167 -20.07 -3.47 11.89
N LYS A 168 -19.41 -4.41 12.55
CA LYS A 168 -19.02 -4.25 13.95
C LYS A 168 -17.77 -3.38 14.04
N GLY A 169 -17.75 -2.38 14.91
CA GLY A 169 -16.56 -1.64 15.29
C GLY A 169 -15.61 -2.53 16.11
N ILE A 170 -14.36 -2.12 16.20
CA ILE A 170 -13.28 -2.87 16.89
C ILE A 170 -12.81 -2.13 18.14
N VAL A 171 -12.88 -0.79 18.16
CA VAL A 171 -12.32 0.10 19.18
C VAL A 171 -13.43 0.95 19.75
N ASN A 172 -13.50 1.06 21.08
CA ASN A 172 -14.49 1.89 21.77
C ASN A 172 -14.21 3.40 21.55
N GLY A 173 -15.24 4.24 21.79
CA GLY A 173 -15.15 5.68 21.58
C GLY A 173 -14.08 6.34 22.42
N HIS A 174 -13.92 5.92 23.68
CA HIS A 174 -12.92 6.50 24.58
C HIS A 174 -11.49 6.37 24.03
N ASP A 175 -11.09 5.15 23.69
CA ASP A 175 -9.73 4.88 23.22
C ASP A 175 -9.46 5.51 21.85
N TRP A 176 -10.46 5.48 20.96
CA TRP A 176 -10.34 6.09 19.65
C TRP A 176 -10.18 7.61 19.74
N VAL A 177 -11.01 8.29 20.53
CA VAL A 177 -10.96 9.74 20.73
C VAL A 177 -9.66 10.16 21.42
N GLU A 178 -9.20 9.41 22.43
CA GLU A 178 -7.93 9.68 23.08
C GLU A 178 -6.75 9.58 22.11
N VAL A 179 -6.76 8.58 21.23
CA VAL A 179 -5.77 8.45 20.14
C VAL A 179 -5.79 9.68 19.23
N GLN A 180 -6.97 10.21 18.86
CA GLN A 180 -7.03 11.43 18.01
C GLN A 180 -6.40 12.64 18.73
N LYS A 181 -6.68 12.83 20.02
CA LYS A 181 -6.08 13.92 20.83
C LYS A 181 -4.55 13.79 20.87
N LEU A 182 -4.03 12.60 21.14
CA LEU A 182 -2.59 12.33 21.17
C LEU A 182 -1.91 12.56 19.81
N LEU A 183 -2.56 12.16 18.72
CA LEU A 183 -2.06 12.41 17.36
C LEU A 183 -2.03 13.91 17.04
N GLU A 184 -3.03 14.66 17.48
CA GLU A 184 -3.10 16.12 17.28
C GLU A 184 -2.01 16.85 18.08
N GLN A 185 -1.81 16.50 19.34
CA GLN A 185 -0.70 17.00 20.15
C GLN A 185 0.66 16.70 19.54
N ASN A 186 0.82 15.53 18.91
CA ASN A 186 2.06 15.15 18.24
C ASN A 186 2.31 15.93 16.92
N LYS A 187 1.30 16.51 16.27
CA LYS A 187 1.45 17.37 15.09
C LYS A 187 2.24 18.65 15.39
N SER A 188 2.11 19.21 16.59
CA SER A 188 2.79 20.42 17.01
C SER A 188 4.30 20.24 17.21
N LYS A 189 4.78 19.01 17.35
CA LYS A 189 6.21 18.71 17.42
C LYS A 189 6.82 18.87 16.04
N SER A 190 7.61 19.93 15.82
CA SER A 190 8.17 20.30 14.52
C SER A 190 8.79 19.11 13.79
N TYR A 191 8.27 18.82 12.61
CA TYR A 191 8.79 17.76 11.74
C TYR A 191 10.19 18.16 11.25
N ARG A 192 11.21 17.38 11.60
CA ARG A 192 12.56 17.58 11.04
C ARG A 192 12.52 17.30 9.55
N LYS A 193 12.66 18.34 8.73
CA LYS A 193 12.88 18.18 7.30
C LYS A 193 14.15 17.35 7.10
N PRO A 194 14.17 16.36 6.17
CA PRO A 194 15.38 15.66 5.78
C PRO A 194 16.42 16.70 5.33
N LYS A 195 17.61 16.71 5.95
CA LYS A 195 18.57 17.80 5.76
C LYS A 195 19.57 17.56 4.65
N SER A 196 19.54 16.47 3.90
CA SER A 196 20.73 16.20 3.11
C SER A 196 20.51 15.42 1.84
N ASN A 197 21.06 16.01 0.77
CA ASN A 197 21.41 15.37 -0.49
C ASN A 197 22.93 15.02 -0.54
N VAL A 198 23.58 14.82 0.61
CA VAL A 198 25.06 14.64 0.67
C VAL A 198 25.46 13.20 0.38
N ALA A 199 24.61 12.22 0.70
CA ALA A 199 24.93 10.80 0.55
C ALA A 199 24.59 10.31 -0.86
N LEU A 200 25.61 10.01 -1.66
CA LEU A 200 25.49 9.65 -3.06
C LEU A 200 24.67 8.38 -3.28
N LEU A 201 24.91 7.35 -2.46
CA LEU A 201 24.25 6.05 -2.60
C LEU A 201 22.89 5.96 -1.89
N SER A 202 22.29 7.11 -1.54
CA SER A 202 20.93 7.12 -0.97
C SER A 202 19.94 6.48 -1.93
N GLY A 203 19.24 5.44 -1.47
CA GLY A 203 18.26 4.73 -2.30
C GLY A 203 18.82 3.57 -3.12
N LEU A 204 20.12 3.38 -3.16
CA LEU A 204 20.77 2.44 -4.08
C LEU A 204 21.35 1.21 -3.37
N ILE A 205 21.55 1.24 -2.05
CA ILE A 205 22.21 0.16 -1.31
C ILE A 205 21.28 -0.59 -0.36
N PHE A 206 21.48 -1.89 -0.28
CA PHE A 206 20.73 -2.81 0.53
C PHE A 206 21.63 -3.59 1.50
N CYS A 207 21.07 -4.00 2.61
CA CYS A 207 21.77 -4.76 3.64
C CYS A 207 22.06 -6.19 3.17
N GLY A 208 23.32 -6.59 3.12
CA GLY A 208 23.72 -7.95 2.71
C GLY A 208 23.24 -9.06 3.68
N LYS A 209 22.80 -8.74 4.91
CA LYS A 209 22.29 -9.73 5.86
C LYS A 209 20.78 -9.96 5.77
N CYS A 210 19.99 -8.90 5.63
CA CYS A 210 18.54 -9.00 5.68
C CYS A 210 17.84 -8.52 4.40
N GLY A 211 18.57 -8.08 3.38
CA GLY A 211 18.01 -7.52 2.15
C GLY A 211 17.28 -6.17 2.34
N GLY A 212 17.19 -5.67 3.57
CA GLY A 212 16.51 -4.42 3.88
C GLY A 212 17.30 -3.21 3.38
N TYR A 213 16.61 -2.11 3.22
CA TYR A 213 17.18 -0.86 2.76
C TYR A 213 18.22 -0.29 3.73
N MET A 214 19.33 0.25 3.20
CA MET A 214 20.30 1.00 3.99
C MET A 214 20.15 2.49 3.74
N ARG A 215 19.98 3.26 4.80
CA ARG A 215 19.77 4.69 4.71
C ARG A 215 20.93 5.48 5.32
N PRO A 216 21.26 6.65 4.77
CA PRO A 216 22.28 7.51 5.35
C PRO A 216 21.79 8.09 6.68
N LYS A 217 22.68 8.08 7.65
CA LYS A 217 22.50 8.73 8.94
C LYS A 217 23.62 9.73 9.16
N LEU A 218 23.29 11.00 8.97
CA LEU A 218 24.23 12.09 9.14
C LEU A 218 24.58 12.27 10.62
N SER A 219 25.87 12.44 10.87
CA SER A 219 26.38 13.03 12.10
C SER A 219 26.42 14.56 11.95
N GLN A 220 26.44 15.28 13.06
CA GLN A 220 26.68 16.74 13.01
C GLN A 220 28.17 17.06 12.93
N ARG A 221 29.03 16.04 12.82
CA ARG A 221 30.50 16.18 12.75
C ARG A 221 30.92 16.36 11.31
N LYS A 222 32.01 17.10 11.13
CA LYS A 222 32.66 17.27 9.86
C LYS A 222 34.02 16.55 9.87
N ASN A 223 34.44 16.06 8.71
CA ASN A 223 35.79 15.54 8.48
C ASN A 223 36.81 16.70 8.37
N LYS A 224 38.08 16.37 8.17
CA LYS A 224 39.14 17.36 8.02
C LYS A 224 38.96 18.29 6.81
N ASP A 225 38.23 17.82 5.81
CA ASP A 225 37.94 18.54 4.56
C ASP A 225 36.65 19.39 4.67
N GLY A 226 36.00 19.45 5.85
CA GLY A 226 34.82 20.24 6.10
C GLY A 226 33.50 19.55 5.68
N GLU A 227 33.52 18.32 5.20
CA GLU A 227 32.35 17.56 4.77
C GLU A 227 31.66 16.93 5.96
N LEU A 228 30.31 16.80 5.88
CA LEU A 228 29.52 16.12 6.90
C LEU A 228 29.81 14.60 6.91
N ILE A 229 30.12 14.08 8.07
CA ILE A 229 30.31 12.63 8.28
C ILE A 229 28.94 11.95 8.37
N TYR A 230 28.77 10.87 7.65
CA TYR A 230 27.55 10.04 7.70
C TYR A 230 27.88 8.55 7.57
N ASP A 231 26.99 7.74 8.13
CA ASP A 231 27.06 6.27 8.02
C ASP A 231 25.85 5.76 7.27
N TYR A 232 26.01 4.68 6.50
CA TYR A 232 24.88 3.89 6.02
C TYR A 232 24.47 2.87 7.08
N LEU A 233 23.20 2.91 7.46
CA LEU A 233 22.63 2.09 8.52
C LEU A 233 21.42 1.29 7.97
N CYS A 234 21.40 -0.01 8.24
CA CYS A 234 20.27 -0.86 7.90
C CYS A 234 18.99 -0.37 8.58
N GLU A 235 17.95 -0.11 7.79
CA GLU A 235 16.68 0.43 8.28
C GLU A 235 15.97 -0.56 9.23
N LEU A 236 15.98 -1.86 8.90
CA LEU A 236 15.40 -2.89 9.75
C LEU A 236 16.13 -3.00 11.10
N LYS A 237 17.46 -2.90 11.11
CA LYS A 237 18.25 -2.84 12.35
C LYS A 237 17.84 -1.66 13.21
N GLU A 238 17.72 -0.48 12.64
CA GLU A 238 17.36 0.72 13.40
C GLU A 238 15.93 0.65 13.94
N LYS A 239 14.97 0.26 13.11
CA LYS A 239 13.55 0.13 13.50
C LYS A 239 13.31 -0.95 14.54
N SER A 240 14.01 -2.08 14.45
CA SER A 240 13.89 -3.20 15.40
C SER A 240 14.79 -3.07 16.62
N LYS A 241 15.57 -1.98 16.75
CA LYS A 241 16.59 -1.82 17.80
C LYS A 241 17.59 -2.99 17.84
N SER A 242 18.07 -3.40 16.67
CA SER A 242 19.02 -4.49 16.43
C SER A 242 18.49 -5.90 16.69
N GLN A 243 17.20 -6.10 16.97
CA GLN A 243 16.64 -7.44 17.21
C GLN A 243 16.47 -8.28 15.93
N LYS A 244 16.21 -7.63 14.79
CA LYS A 244 15.94 -8.32 13.50
C LYS A 244 17.11 -8.25 12.51
N CYS A 245 18.13 -7.47 12.78
CA CYS A 245 19.33 -7.39 11.98
C CYS A 245 20.49 -6.83 12.83
N ASP A 246 21.65 -7.43 12.73
CA ASP A 246 22.88 -7.05 13.46
C ASP A 246 23.95 -6.42 12.57
N MET A 247 23.61 -6.09 11.29
CA MET A 247 24.53 -5.50 10.32
C MET A 247 25.27 -4.30 10.91
N LYS A 248 26.60 -4.27 10.76
CA LYS A 248 27.41 -3.12 11.19
C LYS A 248 27.11 -1.89 10.35
N ARG A 249 27.36 -0.71 10.90
CA ARG A 249 27.31 0.54 10.12
C ARG A 249 28.45 0.55 9.14
N SER A 250 28.23 1.13 7.96
CA SER A 250 29.27 1.37 6.98
C SER A 250 29.55 2.88 6.92
N ASN A 251 30.81 3.27 6.95
CA ASN A 251 31.22 4.68 6.76
C ASN A 251 30.70 5.15 5.39
N GLY A 252 29.84 6.14 5.38
CA GLY A 252 29.18 6.62 4.15
C GLY A 252 30.14 7.36 3.25
N ASN A 253 30.98 8.25 3.81
CA ASN A 253 31.93 9.02 3.03
C ASN A 253 32.93 8.12 2.32
N GLU A 254 33.48 7.11 3.02
CA GLU A 254 34.43 6.15 2.41
C GLU A 254 33.76 5.29 1.35
N LEU A 255 32.53 4.80 1.63
CA LEU A 255 31.81 3.95 0.70
C LEU A 255 31.47 4.69 -0.60
N ASP A 256 30.97 5.93 -0.49
CA ASP A 256 30.65 6.75 -1.65
C ASP A 256 31.92 7.04 -2.47
N LYS A 257 33.06 7.35 -1.79
CA LYS A 257 34.33 7.55 -2.43
C LYS A 257 34.83 6.30 -3.17
N LEU A 258 34.78 5.14 -2.51
CA LEU A 258 35.18 3.88 -3.14
C LEU A 258 34.35 3.58 -4.38
N VAL A 259 33.02 3.78 -4.32
CA VAL A 259 32.14 3.55 -5.49
C VAL A 259 32.50 4.53 -6.63
N CYS A 260 32.73 5.80 -6.31
CA CYS A 260 33.20 6.77 -7.33
C CYS A 260 34.53 6.36 -7.95
N GLU A 261 35.50 5.90 -7.15
CA GLU A 261 36.79 5.43 -7.64
C GLU A 261 36.68 4.19 -8.54
N GLU A 262 35.80 3.23 -8.16
CA GLU A 262 35.54 2.06 -9.00
C GLU A 262 34.82 2.42 -10.31
N ILE A 263 33.87 3.38 -10.29
CA ILE A 263 33.28 3.89 -11.53
C ILE A 263 34.31 4.54 -12.41
N LYS A 264 35.21 5.36 -11.84
CA LYS A 264 36.32 5.99 -12.60
C LYS A 264 37.24 4.95 -13.26
N LYS A 265 37.64 3.92 -12.52
CA LYS A 265 38.44 2.81 -13.08
C LYS A 265 37.75 2.08 -14.22
N LEU A 266 36.45 1.77 -14.04
CA LEU A 266 35.67 1.11 -15.09
C LEU A 266 35.54 1.94 -16.36
N THR A 267 35.60 3.27 -16.25
CA THR A 267 35.48 4.20 -17.39
C THR A 267 36.81 4.60 -18.03
N GLU A 268 37.97 4.23 -17.46
CA GLU A 268 39.31 4.48 -18.02
C GLU A 268 39.48 3.80 -19.39
N ASP A 269 39.00 2.56 -19.55
CA ASP A 269 38.96 1.87 -20.83
C ASP A 269 37.54 1.93 -21.44
N LYS A 270 37.33 2.92 -22.30
CA LYS A 270 36.09 3.14 -23.01
C LYS A 270 35.57 1.89 -23.76
N SER A 271 36.49 1.13 -24.36
CA SER A 271 36.14 -0.04 -25.17
C SER A 271 35.64 -1.19 -24.28
N ALA A 272 36.39 -1.51 -23.21
CA ALA A 272 36.01 -2.51 -22.24
C ALA A 272 34.71 -2.14 -21.53
N PHE A 273 34.53 -0.88 -21.13
CA PHE A 273 33.34 -0.38 -20.48
C PHE A 273 32.09 -0.50 -21.39
N THR A 274 32.19 -0.05 -22.65
CA THR A 274 31.09 -0.17 -23.62
C THR A 274 30.75 -1.63 -23.91
N THR A 275 31.74 -2.51 -23.97
CA THR A 275 31.54 -3.95 -24.18
C THR A 275 30.82 -4.58 -22.97
N MET A 276 31.23 -4.21 -21.75
CA MET A 276 30.59 -4.66 -20.51
C MET A 276 29.12 -4.22 -20.44
N LEU A 277 28.86 -2.93 -20.73
CA LEU A 277 27.50 -2.40 -20.76
C LEU A 277 26.61 -3.10 -21.79
N LYS A 278 27.12 -3.34 -23.02
CA LYS A 278 26.40 -4.08 -24.06
C LYS A 278 26.12 -5.53 -23.66
N LYS A 279 27.02 -6.16 -22.90
CA LYS A 279 26.81 -7.51 -22.36
C LYS A 279 25.69 -7.54 -21.32
N GLU A 280 25.67 -6.56 -20.42
CA GLU A 280 24.59 -6.41 -19.41
C GLU A 280 23.23 -6.07 -20.06
N GLN A 281 23.21 -5.21 -21.07
CA GLN A 281 22.01 -4.92 -21.86
C GLN A 281 21.45 -6.21 -22.50
N LYS A 282 22.33 -7.06 -23.08
CA LYS A 282 21.90 -8.35 -23.65
C LYS A 282 21.36 -9.30 -22.57
N SER A 283 21.93 -9.31 -21.37
CA SER A 283 21.42 -10.14 -20.27
C SER A 283 20.04 -9.68 -19.78
N LEU A 284 19.80 -8.38 -19.76
CA LEU A 284 18.48 -7.79 -19.44
C LEU A 284 17.45 -8.14 -20.54
N ASN A 285 17.83 -8.06 -21.82
CA ASN A 285 16.97 -8.41 -22.94
C ASN A 285 16.63 -9.92 -22.99
N ILE A 286 17.52 -10.81 -22.51
CA ILE A 286 17.24 -12.26 -22.36
C ILE A 286 16.16 -12.47 -21.28
N ASN A 287 16.22 -11.70 -20.20
CA ASN A 287 15.16 -11.72 -19.17
C ASN A 287 13.83 -11.24 -19.74
N ASP A 288 13.83 -10.24 -20.63
CA ASP A 288 12.62 -9.78 -21.31
C ASP A 288 11.99 -10.87 -22.18
N ALA A 289 12.79 -11.65 -22.93
CA ALA A 289 12.30 -12.80 -23.69
C ALA A 289 11.61 -13.84 -22.79
N SER A 290 12.17 -14.12 -21.61
CA SER A 290 11.55 -15.00 -20.61
C SER A 290 10.22 -14.43 -20.07
N TYR A 291 10.14 -13.13 -19.82
CA TYR A 291 8.89 -12.48 -19.41
C TYR A 291 7.83 -12.51 -20.52
N GLN A 292 8.21 -12.30 -21.78
CA GLN A 292 7.30 -12.37 -22.93
C GLN A 292 6.75 -13.78 -23.12
N GLU A 293 7.57 -14.80 -22.96
CA GLU A 293 7.16 -16.20 -23.03
C GLU A 293 6.18 -16.56 -21.91
N LYS A 294 6.45 -16.08 -20.69
CA LYS A 294 5.55 -16.23 -19.54
C LYS A 294 4.22 -15.50 -19.76
N LEU A 295 4.25 -14.26 -20.26
CA LEU A 295 3.05 -13.51 -20.63
C LEU A 295 2.21 -14.23 -21.68
N LYS A 296 2.86 -14.78 -22.71
CA LYS A 296 2.18 -15.57 -23.74
C LYS A 296 1.48 -16.80 -23.16
N SER A 297 2.14 -17.51 -22.26
CA SER A 297 1.59 -18.67 -21.55
C SER A 297 0.38 -18.28 -20.68
N LEU A 298 0.48 -17.19 -19.90
CA LEU A 298 -0.61 -16.70 -19.05
C LEU A 298 -1.82 -16.23 -19.87
N ARG A 299 -1.58 -15.49 -20.97
CA ARG A 299 -2.65 -15.06 -21.89
C ARG A 299 -3.35 -16.24 -22.54
N LYS A 300 -2.61 -17.29 -22.93
CA LYS A 300 -3.19 -18.52 -23.44
C LYS A 300 -4.09 -19.20 -22.40
N SER A 301 -3.60 -19.41 -21.20
CA SER A 301 -4.38 -19.99 -20.10
C SER A 301 -5.66 -19.21 -19.79
N LYS A 302 -5.59 -17.87 -19.84
CA LYS A 302 -6.76 -17.00 -19.70
C LYS A 302 -7.77 -17.24 -20.82
N SER A 303 -7.33 -17.24 -22.07
CA SER A 303 -8.18 -17.48 -23.24
C SER A 303 -8.85 -18.86 -23.21
N ASP A 304 -8.11 -19.89 -22.78
CA ASP A 304 -8.65 -21.26 -22.64
C ASP A 304 -9.74 -21.32 -21.56
N ASN A 305 -9.56 -20.62 -20.42
CA ASN A 305 -10.57 -20.53 -19.38
C ASN A 305 -11.82 -19.75 -19.86
N GLU A 306 -11.65 -18.63 -20.56
CA GLU A 306 -12.75 -17.85 -21.14
C GLU A 306 -13.56 -18.67 -22.17
N ALA A 307 -12.88 -19.48 -22.99
CA ALA A 307 -13.53 -20.38 -23.93
C ALA A 307 -14.35 -21.47 -23.22
N LYS A 308 -13.81 -22.05 -22.13
CA LYS A 308 -14.53 -23.03 -21.30
C LYS A 308 -15.75 -22.41 -20.64
N ILE A 309 -15.62 -21.20 -20.04
CA ILE A 309 -16.74 -20.46 -19.46
C ILE A 309 -17.84 -20.27 -20.50
N LYS A 310 -17.47 -19.82 -21.71
CA LYS A 310 -18.42 -19.61 -22.80
C LYS A 310 -19.17 -20.88 -23.20
N SER A 311 -18.46 -22.02 -23.25
CA SER A 311 -19.07 -23.35 -23.53
C SER A 311 -20.02 -23.78 -22.39
N LEU A 312 -19.61 -23.59 -21.13
CA LEU A 312 -20.45 -23.92 -19.97
C LEU A 312 -21.70 -23.05 -19.87
N VAL A 313 -21.59 -21.77 -20.23
CA VAL A 313 -22.77 -20.85 -20.30
C VAL A 313 -23.75 -21.31 -21.35
N LEU A 314 -23.31 -21.81 -22.51
CA LEU A 314 -24.19 -22.41 -23.52
C LEU A 314 -24.86 -23.69 -23.00
N SER A 315 -24.14 -24.52 -22.26
CA SER A 315 -24.70 -25.72 -21.66
C SER A 315 -25.70 -25.41 -20.53
N LEU A 316 -25.53 -24.30 -19.84
CA LEU A 316 -26.43 -23.82 -18.77
C LEU A 316 -27.85 -23.57 -19.29
N THR A 317 -27.97 -23.00 -20.49
CA THR A 317 -29.27 -22.74 -21.13
C THR A 317 -30.03 -24.01 -21.50
N GLN A 318 -29.34 -25.14 -21.60
CA GLN A 318 -29.93 -26.44 -21.92
C GLN A 318 -30.23 -27.28 -20.68
N SER A 319 -29.73 -26.90 -19.50
CA SER A 319 -29.81 -27.67 -18.26
C SER A 319 -30.74 -27.08 -17.20
N GLU A 320 -31.62 -26.14 -17.56
CA GLU A 320 -32.59 -25.54 -16.65
C GLU A 320 -33.45 -26.66 -15.97
N ASN A 321 -33.57 -26.58 -14.63
CA ASN A 321 -34.27 -27.53 -13.77
C ASN A 321 -33.61 -28.93 -13.61
N THR A 322 -32.34 -29.10 -13.92
CA THR A 322 -31.60 -30.34 -13.63
C THR A 322 -30.59 -30.15 -12.49
N PRO A 323 -30.24 -31.23 -11.74
CA PRO A 323 -29.15 -31.15 -10.73
C PRO A 323 -27.80 -30.68 -11.32
N ALA A 324 -27.57 -30.88 -12.62
CA ALA A 324 -26.37 -30.43 -13.33
C ALA A 324 -26.23 -28.90 -13.35
N HIS A 325 -27.31 -28.16 -13.27
CA HIS A 325 -27.32 -26.69 -13.30
C HIS A 325 -26.45 -26.06 -12.19
N SER A 326 -26.54 -26.58 -10.96
CA SER A 326 -25.75 -26.09 -9.83
C SER A 326 -24.26 -26.38 -9.99
N TYR A 327 -23.88 -27.55 -10.52
CA TYR A 327 -22.48 -27.91 -10.79
C TYR A 327 -21.86 -27.05 -11.89
N ILE A 328 -22.63 -26.78 -12.96
CA ILE A 328 -22.16 -25.91 -14.05
C ILE A 328 -21.94 -24.48 -13.54
N LEU A 329 -22.85 -23.94 -12.71
CA LEU A 329 -22.69 -22.63 -12.08
C LEU A 329 -21.46 -22.56 -11.18
N GLN A 330 -21.20 -23.60 -10.39
CA GLN A 330 -20.01 -23.66 -9.55
C GLN A 330 -18.73 -23.66 -10.39
N GLU A 331 -18.66 -24.49 -11.43
CA GLU A 331 -17.50 -24.55 -12.34
C GLU A 331 -17.26 -23.22 -13.05
N ILE A 332 -18.31 -22.53 -13.49
CA ILE A 332 -18.20 -21.19 -14.10
C ILE A 332 -17.60 -20.19 -13.09
N ASN A 333 -18.07 -20.21 -11.84
CA ASN A 333 -17.54 -19.32 -10.81
C ASN A 333 -16.05 -19.59 -10.50
N GLU A 334 -15.65 -20.86 -10.41
CA GLU A 334 -14.25 -21.25 -10.19
C GLU A 334 -13.34 -20.83 -11.35
N LEU A 335 -13.79 -21.00 -12.59
CA LEU A 335 -13.06 -20.57 -13.78
C LEU A 335 -12.97 -19.05 -13.87
N ASP A 336 -14.02 -18.33 -13.48
CA ASP A 336 -14.03 -16.85 -13.44
C ASP A 336 -13.01 -16.31 -12.41
N GLU A 337 -12.96 -16.90 -11.21
CA GLU A 337 -11.97 -16.52 -10.19
C GLU A 337 -10.53 -16.83 -10.66
N LYS A 338 -10.30 -17.98 -11.30
CA LYS A 338 -9.00 -18.32 -11.92
C LYS A 338 -8.63 -17.31 -13.02
N THR A 339 -9.60 -16.92 -13.84
CA THR A 339 -9.39 -15.95 -14.92
C THR A 339 -9.05 -14.56 -14.40
N LYS A 340 -9.69 -14.10 -13.30
CA LYS A 340 -9.35 -12.86 -12.61
C LYS A 340 -7.95 -12.89 -12.01
N ALA A 341 -7.54 -14.01 -11.40
CA ALA A 341 -6.20 -14.19 -10.87
C ALA A 341 -5.14 -14.13 -11.99
N LEU A 342 -5.39 -14.79 -13.14
CA LEU A 342 -4.53 -14.70 -14.32
C LEU A 342 -4.43 -13.28 -14.87
N GLN A 343 -5.53 -12.53 -14.89
CA GLN A 343 -5.54 -11.13 -15.31
C GLN A 343 -4.65 -10.24 -14.43
N THR A 344 -4.66 -10.48 -13.12
CA THR A 344 -3.78 -9.77 -12.18
C THR A 344 -2.31 -10.09 -12.42
N GLN A 345 -1.99 -11.38 -12.60
CA GLN A 345 -0.63 -11.81 -12.93
C GLN A 345 -0.15 -11.23 -14.27
N ILE A 346 -0.99 -11.25 -15.31
CA ILE A 346 -0.66 -10.65 -16.61
C ILE A 346 -0.29 -9.18 -16.44
N LYS A 347 -1.07 -8.41 -15.67
CA LYS A 347 -0.80 -7.01 -15.42
C LYS A 347 0.53 -6.79 -14.68
N GLU A 348 0.82 -7.61 -13.66
CA GLU A 348 2.10 -7.55 -12.94
C GLU A 348 3.30 -7.82 -13.87
N TYR A 349 3.20 -8.82 -14.73
CA TYR A 349 4.26 -9.13 -15.70
C TYR A 349 4.37 -8.09 -16.81
N GLU A 350 3.26 -7.47 -17.25
CA GLU A 350 3.28 -6.35 -18.20
C GLU A 350 3.96 -5.10 -17.62
N ASP A 351 3.72 -4.81 -16.34
CA ASP A 351 4.36 -3.68 -15.66
C ASP A 351 5.85 -3.94 -15.42
N LEU A 352 6.24 -5.18 -15.11
CA LEU A 352 7.65 -5.59 -15.02
C LEU A 352 8.35 -5.50 -16.39
N ALA A 353 7.72 -5.95 -17.46
CA ALA A 353 8.27 -5.90 -18.80
C ALA A 353 8.48 -4.44 -19.29
N LYS A 354 7.58 -3.51 -18.94
CA LYS A 354 7.73 -2.08 -19.27
C LYS A 354 8.91 -1.42 -18.57
N THR A 355 9.24 -1.88 -17.36
CA THR A 355 10.35 -1.33 -16.56
C THR A 355 11.72 -1.92 -16.92
N SER A 356 11.77 -3.03 -17.65
CA SER A 356 13.01 -3.76 -17.96
C SER A 356 13.67 -3.37 -19.29
N VAL A 357 12.98 -2.66 -20.17
CA VAL A 357 13.52 -2.32 -21.51
C VAL A 357 14.02 -0.89 -21.53
N MET A 358 15.33 -0.74 -21.43
CA MET A 358 16.02 0.51 -21.77
C MET A 358 16.26 0.54 -23.27
N SER A 359 15.80 1.56 -23.97
CA SER A 359 16.05 1.73 -25.40
C SER A 359 17.55 1.94 -25.68
N ASP A 360 18.01 1.64 -26.89
CA ASP A 360 19.42 1.83 -27.26
C ASP A 360 19.86 3.30 -27.08
N THR A 361 18.98 4.26 -27.34
CA THR A 361 19.23 5.69 -27.16
C THR A 361 19.34 6.09 -25.69
N GLU A 362 18.50 5.54 -24.80
CA GLU A 362 18.62 5.76 -23.34
C GLU A 362 19.88 5.12 -22.80
N PHE A 363 20.27 3.97 -23.33
CA PHE A 363 21.48 3.27 -22.94
C PHE A 363 22.74 4.02 -23.37
N GLU A 364 22.80 4.53 -24.59
CA GLU A 364 23.90 5.39 -25.06
C GLU A 364 24.00 6.68 -24.23
N GLY A 365 22.84 7.32 -23.93
CA GLY A 365 22.80 8.49 -23.06
C GLY A 365 23.33 8.21 -21.65
N LEU A 366 23.00 7.04 -21.07
CA LEU A 366 23.53 6.61 -19.77
C LEU A 366 25.05 6.38 -19.84
N ALA A 367 25.54 5.72 -20.88
CA ALA A 367 26.95 5.48 -21.09
C ALA A 367 27.74 6.80 -21.21
N ASP A 368 27.25 7.76 -21.98
CA ASP A 368 27.87 9.09 -22.12
C ASP A 368 27.84 9.88 -20.80
N MET A 369 26.75 9.78 -20.03
CA MET A 369 26.68 10.41 -18.72
C MET A 369 27.68 9.82 -17.73
N LEU A 370 27.87 8.50 -17.70
CA LEU A 370 28.86 7.84 -16.85
C LEU A 370 30.29 8.19 -17.28
N LEU A 371 30.58 8.26 -18.60
CA LEU A 371 31.86 8.68 -19.12
C LEU A 371 32.15 10.15 -18.85
N SER A 372 31.13 11.03 -18.81
CA SER A 372 31.32 12.45 -18.47
C SER A 372 31.59 12.63 -16.96
N PHE A 373 30.90 11.85 -16.12
CA PHE A 373 31.11 11.83 -14.67
C PHE A 373 32.54 11.43 -14.28
N ALA A 374 33.14 10.50 -15.02
CA ALA A 374 34.49 10.06 -14.76
C ALA A 374 35.58 11.14 -15.07
N LYS A 375 35.23 12.14 -15.89
CA LYS A 375 36.13 13.24 -16.26
C LYS A 375 36.07 14.45 -15.31
N SER A 376 35.02 14.52 -14.50
CA SER A 376 34.83 15.55 -13.45
C SER A 376 35.42 15.09 -12.11
#